data_2a13d6583e1c6b2a17fdaa68aeb38088
#
_entry.id   2a13d6583e1c6b2a17fdaa68aeb38088
#
_cell.length_a   1.000
_cell.length_b   1.000
_cell.length_c   1.000
_cell.angle_alpha   90.00
_cell.angle_beta   90.00
_cell.angle_gamma   90.00
#
_symmetry.space_group_name_H-M   'P 1'
#
loop_
_entity.id
_entity.type
_entity.pdbx_description
1 polymer ?
#
loop_
_entity_poly.entity_id
_entity_poly.type
_entity_poly.pdbx_seq_one_letter_code
_entity_poly.pdbx_strand_id
1 'polypeptide(L)'
;MDDNVIDEEKLSEEHPDEEMPKIEVPEDETIGFETDLESQQPDHKAGKPHQKRGGKWVWLGILVFVLLIAAGIFFGYRNGVQRRLANEKALLMDQIALQLEWTYKDMDAGRYENAKARLDYIIEKYPEFPGIADLMAQVIGKLNEPIPTATQIAIATIESGVTATPDLRGAEEKFTQLKQHIANQEWDLAVQTVQSLKESNFDYRTIEVDGLYFIALRNRGIQRIWAGELEQGMYDLSVAAELGALDSQAAGAESWATTYLTGASYWDVNWPGAVEIFGQLYAQMPYFSDSTGMTTAERYRIALYRLGDQFAAQGDYCTASSYYSQSLAVGVNLDIQVTATAYAEACANPVTTPEPPPDQLTPTPPLPTDTLPATEEPTATP
;
A
#
# COMPACT_ATOMS: atom_id res chain seq x y z
N MET A 1 3.67 19.19 67.37
CA MET A 1 5.01 18.69 67.37
C MET A 1 5.07 17.82 66.14
N ASP A 2 5.58 18.15 65.01
CA ASP A 2 6.28 19.33 64.51
C ASP A 2 5.78 19.65 63.10
N ASP A 3 5.57 20.94 62.87
CA ASP A 3 5.30 21.57 61.62
C ASP A 3 6.50 21.40 60.67
N ASN A 4 6.25 21.10 59.41
CA ASN A 4 7.17 21.45 58.33
C ASN A 4 6.36 22.03 57.15
N VAL A 5 6.12 23.31 57.25
CA VAL A 5 5.79 24.23 56.16
C VAL A 5 7.05 24.36 55.32
N ILE A 6 6.99 24.02 54.04
CA ILE A 6 8.02 24.37 53.07
C ILE A 6 7.46 25.44 52.15
N ASP A 7 8.13 26.61 52.24
CA ASP A 7 7.89 27.84 51.49
C ASP A 7 7.86 27.63 49.98
N GLU A 8 6.79 28.12 49.36
CA GLU A 8 6.75 28.56 47.96
C GLU A 8 7.37 29.95 47.85
N GLU A 9 8.65 30.05 47.52
CA GLU A 9 9.17 31.31 46.93
C GLU A 9 10.46 31.04 46.14
N LYS A 10 10.44 31.50 44.87
CA LYS A 10 11.55 31.73 43.96
C LYS A 10 12.16 30.54 43.22
N LEU A 11 11.76 30.43 41.95
CA LEU A 11 12.74 30.30 40.88
C LEU A 11 12.11 30.78 39.55
N SER A 12 12.10 32.10 39.40
CA SER A 12 12.08 32.74 38.08
C SER A 12 13.56 32.79 37.61
N GLU A 13 13.99 31.81 36.85
CA GLU A 13 15.24 31.91 36.09
C GLU A 13 14.92 32.08 34.61
N GLU A 14 15.31 33.27 34.17
CA GLU A 14 15.50 33.68 32.78
C GLU A 14 16.15 32.58 31.95
N HIS A 15 15.46 32.15 30.89
CA HIS A 15 16.11 31.51 29.76
C HIS A 15 16.61 32.62 28.82
N PRO A 16 17.89 32.71 28.54
CA PRO A 16 18.38 33.57 27.48
C PRO A 16 17.96 32.99 26.14
N ASP A 17 17.46 33.86 25.27
CA ASP A 17 17.17 33.60 23.87
C ASP A 17 18.42 33.04 23.17
N GLU A 18 18.47 31.74 22.93
CA GLU A 18 19.42 31.13 22.00
C GLU A 18 18.95 31.40 20.58
N GLU A 19 19.52 32.46 19.98
CA GLU A 19 19.43 32.72 18.54
C GLU A 19 19.88 31.47 17.76
N MET A 20 18.94 30.87 17.01
CA MET A 20 19.26 29.84 16.04
C MET A 20 20.23 30.40 14.98
N PRO A 21 21.35 29.72 14.69
CA PRO A 21 22.27 30.16 13.66
C PRO A 21 21.55 30.14 12.30
N LYS A 22 21.56 31.31 11.63
CA LYS A 22 21.17 31.45 10.22
C LYS A 22 22.10 30.59 9.38
N ILE A 23 21.57 29.55 8.76
CA ILE A 23 22.25 28.82 7.70
C ILE A 23 22.25 29.74 6.49
N GLU A 24 23.38 30.38 6.22
CA GLU A 24 23.67 31.01 4.93
C GLU A 24 23.79 29.89 3.88
N VAL A 25 22.88 29.91 2.93
CA VAL A 25 23.00 29.12 1.70
C VAL A 25 24.05 29.76 0.84
N PRO A 26 25.15 29.08 0.48
CA PRO A 26 26.13 29.65 -0.45
C PRO A 26 25.49 29.74 -1.84
N GLU A 27 25.53 30.95 -2.40
CA GLU A 27 25.18 31.22 -3.80
C GLU A 27 26.15 30.47 -4.71
N ASP A 28 25.56 29.71 -5.60
CA ASP A 28 25.95 29.29 -6.95
C ASP A 28 27.40 29.61 -7.38
N GLU A 29 28.35 28.71 -7.10
CA GLU A 29 29.61 28.64 -7.84
C GLU A 29 29.40 27.77 -9.08
N THR A 30 29.19 28.45 -10.21
CA THR A 30 29.33 27.88 -11.55
C THR A 30 30.79 27.41 -11.75
N ILE A 31 31.01 26.10 -11.59
CA ILE A 31 32.26 25.46 -11.96
C ILE A 31 32.37 25.45 -13.48
N GLY A 32 33.07 26.45 -14.01
CA GLY A 32 33.57 26.47 -15.38
C GLY A 32 34.57 25.34 -15.58
N PHE A 33 34.23 24.35 -16.36
CA PHE A 33 35.17 23.35 -16.86
C PHE A 33 35.89 23.96 -18.08
N GLU A 34 37.02 24.62 -17.86
CA GLU A 34 37.98 24.92 -18.92
C GLU A 34 38.84 23.67 -19.17
N THR A 35 38.57 22.99 -20.27
CA THR A 35 39.48 21.99 -20.83
C THR A 35 40.41 22.66 -21.80
N ASP A 36 41.62 22.99 -21.33
CA ASP A 36 42.76 23.21 -22.18
C ASP A 36 43.15 21.91 -22.90
N LEU A 37 42.87 21.83 -24.16
CA LEU A 37 43.48 20.89 -25.09
C LEU A 37 44.19 21.72 -26.17
N GLU A 38 45.46 21.80 -25.96
CA GLU A 38 46.45 22.40 -26.84
C GLU A 38 46.50 21.75 -28.22
N SER A 39 46.39 22.59 -29.20
CA SER A 39 46.47 22.47 -30.63
C SER A 39 47.50 21.50 -31.20
N GLN A 40 47.07 20.63 -32.08
CA GLN A 40 47.87 20.28 -33.27
C GLN A 40 47.06 20.53 -34.53
N GLN A 41 47.49 21.49 -35.30
CA GLN A 41 46.97 21.89 -36.60
C GLN A 41 47.64 21.07 -37.70
N PRO A 42 46.86 20.51 -38.65
CA PRO A 42 47.36 20.42 -40.02
C PRO A 42 46.52 21.30 -40.96
N ASP A 43 47.26 22.11 -41.71
CA ASP A 43 46.76 22.91 -42.82
C ASP A 43 45.90 22.11 -43.81
N HIS A 44 44.68 22.54 -44.03
CA HIS A 44 43.94 22.25 -45.28
C HIS A 44 43.00 23.39 -45.67
N LYS A 45 43.40 24.07 -46.72
CA LYS A 45 42.65 24.70 -47.83
C LYS A 45 41.22 25.22 -47.55
N ALA A 46 41.11 26.52 -47.75
CA ALA A 46 39.91 27.33 -47.83
C ALA A 46 38.81 26.68 -48.70
N GLY A 47 37.74 26.22 -48.05
CA GLY A 47 36.44 25.92 -48.65
C GLY A 47 35.51 27.10 -48.42
N LYS A 48 34.85 27.57 -49.46
CA LYS A 48 33.91 28.71 -49.50
C LYS A 48 32.83 28.57 -48.43
N PRO A 49 32.34 29.67 -47.81
CA PRO A 49 31.29 29.60 -46.80
C PRO A 49 29.98 29.13 -47.41
N HIS A 50 29.50 27.97 -47.04
CA HIS A 50 28.14 27.53 -47.25
C HIS A 50 27.19 28.41 -46.45
N GLN A 51 26.40 29.20 -47.14
CA GLN A 51 25.35 30.07 -46.67
C GLN A 51 24.29 29.21 -45.91
N LYS A 52 24.27 29.28 -44.57
CA LYS A 52 23.27 28.62 -43.73
C LYS A 52 21.86 29.18 -43.96
N ARG A 53 21.18 28.60 -44.93
CA ARG A 53 19.75 28.81 -45.17
C ARG A 53 18.99 27.80 -44.32
N GLY A 54 18.76 28.07 -43.04
CA GLY A 54 18.12 27.06 -42.17
C GLY A 54 17.34 27.59 -40.95
N GLY A 55 17.42 28.89 -40.63
CA GLY A 55 16.82 29.41 -39.39
C GLY A 55 15.30 29.29 -39.27
N LYS A 56 14.57 29.34 -40.37
CA LYS A 56 13.10 29.31 -40.32
C LYS A 56 12.50 27.93 -40.03
N TRP A 57 13.16 26.86 -40.49
CA TRP A 57 12.71 25.48 -40.29
C TRP A 57 12.96 25.00 -38.84
N VAL A 58 14.04 25.47 -38.20
CA VAL A 58 14.32 25.17 -36.78
C VAL A 58 13.28 25.79 -35.88
N TRP A 59 12.89 27.06 -36.15
CA TRP A 59 11.83 27.73 -35.41
C TRP A 59 10.46 27.05 -35.58
N LEU A 60 10.15 26.56 -36.79
CA LEU A 60 8.94 25.79 -37.05
C LEU A 60 8.95 24.47 -36.26
N GLY A 61 10.10 23.77 -36.17
CA GLY A 61 10.26 22.57 -35.39
C GLY A 61 10.04 22.79 -33.89
N ILE A 62 10.62 23.87 -33.34
CA ILE A 62 10.41 24.26 -31.93
C ILE A 62 8.93 24.58 -31.66
N LEU A 63 8.27 25.31 -32.56
CA LEU A 63 6.87 25.66 -32.39
C LEU A 63 5.97 24.42 -32.39
N VAL A 64 6.20 23.46 -33.30
CA VAL A 64 5.48 22.18 -33.33
C VAL A 64 5.74 21.38 -32.06
N PHE A 65 6.97 21.34 -31.57
CA PHE A 65 7.32 20.64 -30.35
C PHE A 65 6.61 21.24 -29.11
N VAL A 66 6.58 22.57 -29.00
CA VAL A 66 5.85 23.28 -27.91
C VAL A 66 4.34 23.00 -28.01
N LEU A 67 3.76 22.99 -29.21
CA LEU A 67 2.36 22.65 -29.41
C LEU A 67 2.04 21.20 -29.01
N LEU A 68 2.92 20.26 -29.31
CA LEU A 68 2.76 18.85 -28.89
C LEU A 68 2.83 18.70 -27.36
N ILE A 69 3.75 19.40 -26.70
CA ILE A 69 3.81 19.43 -25.24
C ILE A 69 2.53 20.04 -24.65
N ALA A 70 2.09 21.18 -25.16
CA ALA A 70 0.88 21.83 -24.69
C ALA A 70 -0.36 20.95 -24.88
N ALA A 71 -0.48 20.28 -26.04
CA ALA A 71 -1.53 19.30 -26.31
C ALA A 71 -1.44 18.10 -25.34
N GLY A 72 -0.24 17.56 -25.11
CA GLY A 72 0.00 16.46 -24.16
C GLY A 72 -0.42 16.82 -22.73
N ILE A 73 -0.06 18.01 -22.25
CA ILE A 73 -0.46 18.52 -20.94
C ILE A 73 -1.99 18.68 -20.87
N PHE A 74 -2.60 19.29 -21.90
CA PHE A 74 -4.04 19.52 -21.95
C PHE A 74 -4.84 18.21 -21.94
N PHE A 75 -4.48 17.26 -22.80
CA PHE A 75 -5.15 15.95 -22.86
C PHE A 75 -4.85 15.11 -21.63
N GLY A 76 -3.63 15.15 -21.09
CA GLY A 76 -3.25 14.47 -19.86
C GLY A 76 -4.03 14.98 -18.65
N TYR A 77 -4.14 16.31 -18.51
CA TYR A 77 -4.92 16.93 -17.43
C TYR A 77 -6.40 16.58 -17.52
N ARG A 78 -6.98 16.74 -18.72
CA ARG A 78 -8.41 16.43 -18.95
C ARG A 78 -8.72 14.96 -18.65
N ASN A 79 -7.86 14.04 -19.11
CA ASN A 79 -8.05 12.61 -18.88
C ASN A 79 -7.84 12.25 -17.39
N GLY A 80 -6.89 12.90 -16.73
CA GLY A 80 -6.65 12.74 -15.29
C GLY A 80 -7.84 13.20 -14.44
N VAL A 81 -8.43 14.33 -14.74
CA VAL A 81 -9.64 14.82 -14.05
C VAL A 81 -10.83 13.89 -14.27
N GLN A 82 -11.06 13.44 -15.52
CA GLN A 82 -12.15 12.51 -15.81
C GLN A 82 -11.98 11.17 -15.08
N ARG A 83 -10.76 10.65 -14.98
CA ARG A 83 -10.48 9.41 -14.22
C ARG A 83 -10.72 9.59 -12.74
N ARG A 84 -10.34 10.74 -12.15
CA ARG A 84 -10.61 11.03 -10.73
C ARG A 84 -12.11 11.07 -10.44
N LEU A 85 -12.88 11.82 -11.26
CA LEU A 85 -14.33 11.89 -11.11
C LEU A 85 -15.02 10.53 -11.30
N ALA A 86 -14.53 9.72 -12.25
CA ALA A 86 -15.02 8.35 -12.44
C ALA A 86 -14.73 7.46 -11.23
N ASN A 87 -13.54 7.55 -10.67
CA ASN A 87 -13.16 6.79 -9.47
C ASN A 87 -13.96 7.25 -8.23
N GLU A 88 -14.12 8.56 -8.02
CA GLU A 88 -14.96 9.08 -6.93
C GLU A 88 -16.40 8.60 -7.05
N LYS A 89 -16.95 8.60 -8.26
CA LYS A 89 -18.28 8.07 -8.51
C LYS A 89 -18.35 6.56 -8.29
N ALA A 90 -17.35 5.81 -8.70
CA ALA A 90 -17.29 4.37 -8.46
C ALA A 90 -17.25 4.06 -6.95
N LEU A 91 -16.39 4.74 -6.19
CA LEU A 91 -16.33 4.59 -4.73
C LEU A 91 -17.67 4.94 -4.05
N LEU A 92 -18.33 6.01 -4.50
CA LEU A 92 -19.65 6.35 -3.97
C LEU A 92 -20.69 5.26 -4.28
N MET A 93 -20.66 4.68 -5.49
CA MET A 93 -21.56 3.59 -5.86
C MET A 93 -21.31 2.33 -5.05
N ASP A 94 -20.05 2.00 -4.77
CA ASP A 94 -19.70 0.87 -3.91
C ASP A 94 -20.20 1.09 -2.46
N GLN A 95 -20.05 2.30 -1.93
CA GLN A 95 -20.62 2.64 -0.61
C GLN A 95 -22.15 2.50 -0.58
N ILE A 96 -22.81 3.01 -1.61
CA ILE A 96 -24.28 2.90 -1.72
C ILE A 96 -24.69 1.43 -1.82
N ALA A 97 -23.99 0.62 -2.61
CA ALA A 97 -24.28 -0.80 -2.74
C ALA A 97 -24.15 -1.54 -1.40
N LEU A 98 -23.11 -1.24 -0.62
CA LEU A 98 -22.90 -1.78 0.71
C LEU A 98 -24.03 -1.37 1.68
N GLN A 99 -24.37 -0.08 1.72
CA GLN A 99 -25.46 0.40 2.57
C GLN A 99 -26.81 -0.21 2.18
N LEU A 100 -27.04 -0.44 0.88
CA LEU A 100 -28.23 -1.10 0.39
C LEU A 100 -28.30 -2.58 0.80
N GLU A 101 -27.18 -3.31 0.70
CA GLU A 101 -27.08 -4.69 1.18
C GLU A 101 -27.42 -4.79 2.68
N TRP A 102 -26.87 -3.89 3.46
CA TRP A 102 -27.13 -3.84 4.90
C TRP A 102 -28.56 -3.41 5.21
N THR A 103 -29.16 -2.55 4.38
CA THR A 103 -30.58 -2.19 4.48
C THR A 103 -31.44 -3.44 4.35
N TYR A 104 -31.18 -4.31 3.37
CA TYR A 104 -31.91 -5.56 3.23
C TYR A 104 -31.69 -6.51 4.42
N LYS A 105 -30.47 -6.65 4.91
CA LYS A 105 -30.17 -7.44 6.13
C LYS A 105 -30.92 -6.91 7.36
N ASP A 106 -31.02 -5.59 7.51
CA ASP A 106 -31.76 -4.98 8.61
C ASP A 106 -33.29 -5.18 8.45
N MET A 107 -33.80 -5.09 7.23
CA MET A 107 -35.20 -5.39 6.95
C MET A 107 -35.56 -6.85 7.26
N ASP A 108 -34.74 -7.80 6.82
CA ASP A 108 -34.92 -9.23 7.07
C ASP A 108 -34.84 -9.56 8.56
N ALA A 109 -34.04 -8.84 9.31
CA ALA A 109 -33.94 -8.97 10.77
C ALA A 109 -35.00 -8.16 11.55
N GLY A 110 -35.94 -7.48 10.86
CA GLY A 110 -36.96 -6.65 11.48
C GLY A 110 -36.45 -5.34 12.08
N ARG A 111 -35.23 -4.94 11.79
CA ARG A 111 -34.59 -3.69 12.30
C ARG A 111 -34.92 -2.51 11.38
N TYR A 112 -36.18 -2.17 11.25
CA TYR A 112 -36.68 -1.19 10.28
C TYR A 112 -36.17 0.25 10.55
N GLU A 113 -35.89 0.62 11.81
CA GLU A 113 -35.28 1.93 12.13
C GLU A 113 -33.86 2.05 11.57
N ASN A 114 -33.06 0.98 11.67
CA ASN A 114 -31.72 0.95 11.10
C ASN A 114 -31.78 0.99 9.57
N ALA A 115 -32.69 0.18 8.97
CA ALA A 115 -32.91 0.20 7.53
C ALA A 115 -33.27 1.61 7.04
N LYS A 116 -34.18 2.31 7.77
CA LYS A 116 -34.57 3.69 7.43
C LYS A 116 -33.36 4.64 7.48
N ALA A 117 -32.56 4.61 8.52
CA ALA A 117 -31.42 5.50 8.65
C ALA A 117 -30.36 5.27 7.57
N ARG A 118 -30.16 4.01 7.11
CA ARG A 118 -29.30 3.71 5.95
C ARG A 118 -29.84 4.25 4.65
N LEU A 119 -31.16 4.16 4.45
CA LEU A 119 -31.82 4.75 3.29
C LEU A 119 -31.75 6.28 3.30
N ASP A 120 -31.92 6.91 4.47
CA ASP A 120 -31.73 8.36 4.62
C ASP A 120 -30.33 8.79 4.21
N TYR A 121 -29.30 8.02 4.60
CA TYR A 121 -27.91 8.27 4.16
C TYR A 121 -27.74 8.16 2.64
N ILE A 122 -28.34 7.13 2.01
CA ILE A 122 -28.28 6.97 0.55
C ILE A 122 -28.95 8.14 -0.16
N ILE A 123 -30.13 8.57 0.32
CA ILE A 123 -30.87 9.70 -0.24
C ILE A 123 -30.08 10.99 -0.11
N GLU A 124 -29.40 11.20 1.00
CA GLU A 124 -28.55 12.39 1.21
C GLU A 124 -27.37 12.44 0.21
N LYS A 125 -26.71 11.29 -0.03
CA LYS A 125 -25.52 11.22 -0.90
C LYS A 125 -25.86 11.09 -2.39
N TYR A 126 -26.95 10.42 -2.71
CA TYR A 126 -27.39 10.21 -4.10
C TYR A 126 -28.92 10.15 -4.21
N PRO A 127 -29.59 11.31 -4.21
CA PRO A 127 -31.07 11.40 -4.18
C PRO A 127 -31.75 10.75 -5.38
N GLU A 128 -31.06 10.63 -6.51
CA GLU A 128 -31.60 10.03 -7.74
C GLU A 128 -31.38 8.51 -7.85
N PHE A 129 -31.03 7.83 -6.73
CA PHE A 129 -30.78 6.39 -6.77
C PHE A 129 -32.06 5.62 -7.12
N PRO A 130 -32.05 4.78 -8.18
CA PRO A 130 -33.25 4.11 -8.65
C PRO A 130 -33.85 3.18 -7.59
N GLY A 131 -35.14 3.29 -7.32
CA GLY A 131 -35.86 2.41 -6.39
C GLY A 131 -35.74 2.76 -4.91
N ILE A 132 -34.94 3.79 -4.54
CA ILE A 132 -34.73 4.16 -3.15
C ILE A 132 -36.05 4.64 -2.47
N ALA A 133 -36.87 5.36 -3.20
CA ALA A 133 -38.15 5.85 -2.70
C ALA A 133 -39.13 4.72 -2.40
N ASP A 134 -39.18 3.68 -3.25
CA ASP A 134 -40.02 2.52 -3.04
C ASP A 134 -39.55 1.70 -1.84
N LEU A 135 -38.24 1.56 -1.69
CA LEU A 135 -37.65 0.84 -0.54
C LEU A 135 -37.90 1.60 0.77
N MET A 136 -37.76 2.92 0.75
CA MET A 136 -38.09 3.79 1.89
C MET A 136 -39.59 3.66 2.26
N ALA A 137 -40.49 3.67 1.26
CA ALA A 137 -41.90 3.49 1.51
C ALA A 137 -42.23 2.11 2.15
N GLN A 138 -41.56 1.05 1.73
CA GLN A 138 -41.66 -0.28 2.34
C GLN A 138 -41.21 -0.27 3.82
N VAL A 139 -40.04 0.34 4.10
CA VAL A 139 -39.53 0.41 5.46
C VAL A 139 -40.45 1.25 6.37
N ILE A 140 -40.94 2.41 5.89
CA ILE A 140 -41.90 3.23 6.63
C ILE A 140 -43.22 2.49 6.83
N GLY A 141 -43.67 1.75 5.81
CA GLY A 141 -44.87 0.89 5.93
C GLY A 141 -44.73 -0.12 7.06
N LYS A 142 -43.58 -0.77 7.16
CA LYS A 142 -43.26 -1.73 8.24
C LYS A 142 -43.12 -1.08 9.62
N LEU A 143 -42.57 0.10 9.69
CA LEU A 143 -42.50 0.88 10.94
C LEU A 143 -43.87 1.31 11.44
N ASN A 144 -44.78 1.61 10.53
CA ASN A 144 -46.15 2.04 10.84
C ASN A 144 -47.16 0.88 10.91
N GLU A 145 -46.77 -0.38 10.65
CA GLU A 145 -47.63 -1.51 10.87
C GLU A 145 -48.04 -1.54 12.36
N PRO A 146 -49.36 -1.49 12.69
CA PRO A 146 -49.75 -1.58 14.08
C PRO A 146 -49.28 -2.94 14.61
N ILE A 147 -48.47 -2.89 15.68
CA ILE A 147 -48.09 -4.10 16.41
C ILE A 147 -49.40 -4.84 16.68
N PRO A 148 -49.59 -6.12 16.24
CA PRO A 148 -50.81 -6.85 16.47
C PRO A 148 -51.07 -6.84 17.98
N THR A 149 -51.99 -6.02 18.38
CA THR A 149 -52.48 -6.01 19.75
C THR A 149 -53.02 -7.41 20.02
N ALA A 150 -52.30 -8.16 20.86
CA ALA A 150 -52.75 -9.49 21.27
C ALA A 150 -54.22 -9.40 21.65
N THR A 151 -55.07 -10.04 20.85
CA THR A 151 -56.51 -10.16 21.12
C THR A 151 -56.66 -10.63 22.57
N GLN A 152 -57.35 -9.83 23.39
CA GLN A 152 -57.61 -10.16 24.79
C GLN A 152 -58.31 -11.50 24.86
N ILE A 153 -57.57 -12.57 25.10
CA ILE A 153 -58.08 -13.82 25.61
C ILE A 153 -58.27 -13.60 27.10
N ALA A 154 -59.53 -13.88 27.54
CA ALA A 154 -60.10 -13.72 28.86
C ALA A 154 -59.07 -13.79 30.02
N ILE A 155 -59.16 -12.79 30.84
CA ILE A 155 -58.57 -12.49 32.10
C ILE A 155 -58.40 -13.74 32.98
N ALA A 156 -57.23 -14.32 33.00
CA ALA A 156 -56.61 -14.80 34.22
C ALA A 156 -55.70 -13.67 34.70
N THR A 157 -55.86 -13.22 35.91
CA THR A 157 -55.09 -12.20 36.58
C THR A 157 -53.60 -12.61 36.53
N ILE A 158 -52.94 -12.21 35.48
CA ILE A 158 -51.47 -12.23 35.42
C ILE A 158 -51.06 -10.88 35.92
N GLU A 159 -50.36 -10.88 37.06
CA GLU A 159 -49.63 -9.74 37.57
C GLU A 159 -48.97 -9.03 36.39
N SER A 160 -49.23 -7.71 36.30
CA SER A 160 -48.60 -6.85 35.30
C SER A 160 -47.10 -7.02 35.41
N GLY A 161 -46.53 -7.97 34.65
CA GLY A 161 -45.12 -8.01 34.37
C GLY A 161 -44.82 -6.73 33.61
N VAL A 162 -44.43 -5.72 34.32
CA VAL A 162 -43.79 -4.53 33.75
C VAL A 162 -42.66 -5.09 32.87
N THR A 163 -42.84 -5.05 31.54
CA THR A 163 -41.73 -5.32 30.64
C THR A 163 -40.64 -4.34 31.03
N ALA A 164 -39.64 -4.85 31.74
CA ALA A 164 -38.57 -4.01 32.22
C ALA A 164 -37.94 -3.33 31.00
N THR A 165 -38.09 -2.01 30.91
CA THR A 165 -37.36 -1.24 29.90
C THR A 165 -35.89 -1.65 30.03
N PRO A 166 -35.21 -2.09 28.94
CA PRO A 166 -33.83 -2.51 29.02
C PRO A 166 -33.03 -1.42 29.71
N ASP A 167 -32.24 -1.78 30.72
CA ASP A 167 -31.35 -0.83 31.39
C ASP A 167 -30.16 -0.53 30.47
N LEU A 168 -30.28 0.55 29.71
CA LEU A 168 -29.26 0.97 28.74
C LEU A 168 -28.19 1.89 29.36
N ARG A 169 -28.21 2.13 30.69
CA ARG A 169 -27.22 3.04 31.33
C ARG A 169 -25.79 2.59 31.09
N GLY A 170 -25.51 1.30 31.17
CA GLY A 170 -24.18 0.75 30.86
C GLY A 170 -23.79 0.91 29.41
N ALA A 171 -24.73 0.85 28.47
CA ALA A 171 -24.48 1.08 27.06
C ALA A 171 -24.16 2.56 26.77
N GLU A 172 -24.91 3.50 27.39
CA GLU A 172 -24.67 4.95 27.26
C GLU A 172 -23.31 5.37 27.83
N GLU A 173 -22.93 4.77 28.97
CA GLU A 173 -21.61 4.99 29.56
C GLU A 173 -20.49 4.53 28.62
N LYS A 174 -20.56 3.29 28.12
CA LYS A 174 -19.59 2.76 27.14
C LYS A 174 -19.53 3.60 25.86
N PHE A 175 -20.69 4.05 25.37
CA PHE A 175 -20.73 4.91 24.18
C PHE A 175 -20.07 6.28 24.45
N THR A 176 -20.20 6.82 25.64
CA THR A 176 -19.50 8.05 26.04
C THR A 176 -18.01 7.83 26.16
N GLN A 177 -17.56 6.71 26.75
CA GLN A 177 -16.15 6.31 26.78
C GLN A 177 -15.59 6.11 25.38
N LEU A 178 -16.33 5.45 24.48
CA LEU A 178 -15.94 5.31 23.08
C LEU A 178 -15.66 6.63 22.40
N LYS A 179 -16.54 7.61 22.56
CA LYS A 179 -16.32 8.97 22.01
C LYS A 179 -15.09 9.65 22.59
N GLN A 180 -14.80 9.44 23.88
CA GLN A 180 -13.58 9.97 24.51
C GLN A 180 -12.32 9.30 23.94
N HIS A 181 -12.32 7.96 23.80
CA HIS A 181 -11.18 7.23 23.19
C HIS A 181 -10.92 7.67 21.75
N ILE A 182 -11.98 7.89 20.96
CA ILE A 182 -11.86 8.44 19.60
C ILE A 182 -11.23 9.83 19.62
N ALA A 183 -11.72 10.72 20.51
CA ALA A 183 -11.21 12.10 20.62
C ALA A 183 -9.74 12.13 21.06
N ASN A 184 -9.34 11.21 21.93
CA ASN A 184 -7.97 11.06 22.41
C ASN A 184 -7.06 10.27 21.46
N GLN A 185 -7.59 9.72 20.36
CA GLN A 185 -6.86 8.84 19.42
C GLN A 185 -6.35 7.53 20.08
N GLU A 186 -7.06 7.06 21.09
CA GLU A 186 -6.79 5.81 21.80
C GLU A 186 -7.47 4.64 21.09
N TRP A 187 -6.95 4.32 19.89
CA TRP A 187 -7.64 3.45 18.92
C TRP A 187 -7.87 2.02 19.44
N ASP A 188 -6.93 1.44 20.19
CA ASP A 188 -7.07 0.12 20.78
C ASP A 188 -8.19 0.08 21.80
N LEU A 189 -8.26 1.10 22.67
CA LEU A 189 -9.34 1.22 23.67
C LEU A 189 -10.69 1.49 22.99
N ALA A 190 -10.71 2.28 21.93
CA ALA A 190 -11.93 2.52 21.15
C ALA A 190 -12.47 1.20 20.56
N VAL A 191 -11.62 0.40 19.93
CA VAL A 191 -11.99 -0.90 19.36
C VAL A 191 -12.49 -1.86 20.46
N GLN A 192 -11.80 -1.97 21.57
CA GLN A 192 -12.22 -2.80 22.72
C GLN A 192 -13.57 -2.37 23.27
N THR A 193 -13.79 -1.05 23.39
CA THR A 193 -15.04 -0.49 23.89
C THR A 193 -16.21 -0.80 22.96
N VAL A 194 -16.01 -0.71 21.62
CA VAL A 194 -17.03 -1.11 20.64
C VAL A 194 -17.35 -2.59 20.77
N GLN A 195 -16.33 -3.46 20.85
CA GLN A 195 -16.54 -4.90 20.99
C GLN A 195 -17.35 -5.21 22.26
N SER A 196 -16.95 -4.63 23.40
CA SER A 196 -17.67 -4.80 24.66
C SER A 196 -19.09 -4.24 24.62
N LEU A 197 -19.32 -3.13 23.89
CA LEU A 197 -20.65 -2.56 23.69
C LEU A 197 -21.52 -3.48 22.86
N LYS A 198 -21.02 -3.99 21.74
CA LYS A 198 -21.74 -4.93 20.85
C LYS A 198 -22.03 -6.27 21.54
N GLU A 199 -21.13 -6.79 22.36
CA GLU A 199 -21.35 -8.02 23.14
C GLU A 199 -22.51 -7.86 24.15
N SER A 200 -22.60 -6.70 24.80
CA SER A 200 -23.61 -6.47 25.83
C SER A 200 -24.94 -5.91 25.28
N ASN A 201 -24.88 -5.13 24.20
CA ASN A 201 -26.03 -4.42 23.61
C ASN A 201 -25.82 -4.26 22.09
N PHE A 202 -26.01 -5.34 21.35
CA PHE A 202 -25.74 -5.41 19.91
C PHE A 202 -26.44 -4.32 19.08
N ASP A 203 -27.71 -4.03 19.43
CA ASP A 203 -28.56 -3.08 18.68
C ASP A 203 -28.46 -1.63 19.18
N TYR A 204 -27.57 -1.36 20.17
CA TYR A 204 -27.48 -0.03 20.72
C TYR A 204 -26.79 0.93 19.75
N ARG A 205 -27.51 1.94 19.27
CA ARG A 205 -27.02 3.01 18.35
C ARG A 205 -26.13 2.46 17.22
N THR A 206 -26.55 1.39 16.60
CA THR A 206 -25.73 0.60 15.66
C THR A 206 -25.00 1.46 14.63
N ILE A 207 -25.68 2.42 14.00
CA ILE A 207 -25.10 3.27 12.96
C ILE A 207 -23.96 4.15 13.50
N GLU A 208 -24.20 4.80 14.66
CA GLU A 208 -23.20 5.66 15.29
C GLU A 208 -22.00 4.84 15.79
N VAL A 209 -22.28 3.69 16.40
CA VAL A 209 -21.25 2.76 16.89
C VAL A 209 -20.42 2.19 15.74
N ASP A 210 -21.06 1.79 14.63
CA ASP A 210 -20.36 1.29 13.45
C ASP A 210 -19.51 2.39 12.78
N GLY A 211 -20.02 3.62 12.74
CA GLY A 211 -19.22 4.76 12.26
C GLY A 211 -17.99 5.04 13.11
N LEU A 212 -18.12 5.01 14.44
CA LEU A 212 -16.98 5.18 15.35
C LEU A 212 -16.03 3.97 15.30
N TYR A 213 -16.57 2.78 15.10
CA TYR A 213 -15.77 1.55 14.92
C TYR A 213 -14.94 1.61 13.64
N PHE A 214 -15.55 2.05 12.53
CA PHE A 214 -14.82 2.31 11.29
C PHE A 214 -13.64 3.27 11.50
N ILE A 215 -13.89 4.41 12.17
CA ILE A 215 -12.84 5.40 12.46
C ILE A 215 -11.72 4.79 13.30
N ALA A 216 -12.07 4.02 14.34
CA ALA A 216 -11.09 3.39 15.22
C ALA A 216 -10.23 2.36 14.46
N LEU A 217 -10.85 1.43 13.73
CA LEU A 217 -10.17 0.39 12.95
C LEU A 217 -9.31 0.99 11.85
N ARG A 218 -9.86 1.93 11.08
CA ARG A 218 -9.13 2.61 10.01
C ARG A 218 -7.85 3.27 10.52
N ASN A 219 -7.93 4.01 11.62
CA ASN A 219 -6.78 4.72 12.16
C ASN A 219 -5.79 3.77 12.85
N ARG A 220 -6.29 2.77 13.60
CA ARG A 220 -5.45 1.73 14.19
C ARG A 220 -4.72 0.92 13.13
N GLY A 221 -5.40 0.54 12.06
CA GLY A 221 -4.81 -0.21 10.94
C GLY A 221 -3.66 0.55 10.29
N ILE A 222 -3.88 1.84 9.99
CA ILE A 222 -2.81 2.70 9.46
C ILE A 222 -1.65 2.81 10.45
N GLN A 223 -1.93 3.07 11.73
CA GLN A 223 -0.89 3.20 12.75
C GLN A 223 -0.04 1.92 12.87
N ARG A 224 -0.69 0.74 12.86
CA ARG A 224 -0.02 -0.55 12.91
C ARG A 224 0.86 -0.80 11.69
N ILE A 225 0.36 -0.50 10.49
CA ILE A 225 1.16 -0.62 9.27
C ILE A 225 2.43 0.21 9.36
N TRP A 226 2.33 1.47 9.82
CA TRP A 226 3.50 2.33 9.98
C TRP A 226 4.41 1.93 11.14
N ALA A 227 3.91 1.18 12.10
CA ALA A 227 4.69 0.57 13.19
C ALA A 227 5.36 -0.76 12.78
N GLY A 228 5.10 -1.26 11.58
CA GLY A 228 5.63 -2.52 11.07
C GLY A 228 4.76 -3.74 11.36
N GLU A 229 3.62 -3.56 12.01
CA GLU A 229 2.64 -4.63 12.28
C GLU A 229 1.71 -4.81 11.07
N LEU A 230 2.31 -5.19 9.91
CA LEU A 230 1.65 -5.11 8.62
C LEU A 230 0.38 -5.94 8.54
N GLU A 231 0.44 -7.22 8.94
CA GLU A 231 -0.69 -8.15 8.86
C GLU A 231 -1.82 -7.73 9.79
N GLN A 232 -1.49 -7.25 10.99
CA GLN A 232 -2.49 -6.80 11.96
C GLN A 232 -3.16 -5.51 11.49
N GLY A 233 -2.37 -4.59 10.91
CA GLY A 233 -2.89 -3.36 10.35
C GLY A 233 -3.78 -3.61 9.14
N MET A 234 -3.39 -4.51 8.23
CA MET A 234 -4.21 -4.93 7.09
C MET A 234 -5.51 -5.61 7.54
N TYR A 235 -5.46 -6.44 8.60
CA TYR A 235 -6.67 -7.02 9.18
C TYR A 235 -7.63 -5.94 9.68
N ASP A 236 -7.15 -4.94 10.42
CA ASP A 236 -7.97 -3.83 10.87
C ASP A 236 -8.61 -3.07 9.71
N LEU A 237 -7.84 -2.81 8.64
CA LEU A 237 -8.35 -2.14 7.45
C LEU A 237 -9.37 -3.01 6.70
N SER A 238 -9.19 -4.33 6.65
CA SER A 238 -10.16 -5.23 6.03
C SER A 238 -11.51 -5.22 6.78
N VAL A 239 -11.47 -5.23 8.11
CA VAL A 239 -12.70 -5.10 8.93
C VAL A 239 -13.32 -3.71 8.79
N ALA A 240 -12.49 -2.65 8.70
CA ALA A 240 -13.00 -1.31 8.43
C ALA A 240 -13.70 -1.24 7.06
N ALA A 241 -13.15 -1.90 6.04
CA ALA A 241 -13.74 -1.96 4.70
C ALA A 241 -15.13 -2.63 4.66
N GLU A 242 -15.41 -3.52 5.61
CA GLU A 242 -16.76 -4.09 5.78
C GLU A 242 -17.77 -3.07 6.33
N LEU A 243 -17.29 -2.05 7.05
CA LEU A 243 -18.13 -1.00 7.65
C LEU A 243 -18.29 0.22 6.74
N GLY A 244 -17.32 0.47 5.85
CA GLY A 244 -17.36 1.61 4.94
C GLY A 244 -16.17 1.63 3.99
N ALA A 245 -16.24 2.43 2.92
CA ALA A 245 -15.14 2.53 1.97
C ALA A 245 -13.90 3.18 2.61
N LEU A 246 -12.75 2.57 2.37
CA LEU A 246 -11.47 3.13 2.81
C LEU A 246 -11.11 4.35 1.96
N ASP A 247 -10.59 5.38 2.61
CA ASP A 247 -10.05 6.54 1.92
C ASP A 247 -8.67 6.24 1.29
N SER A 248 -8.17 7.19 0.50
CA SER A 248 -6.89 7.04 -0.21
C SER A 248 -5.69 6.84 0.72
N GLN A 249 -5.74 7.32 1.96
CA GLN A 249 -4.66 7.15 2.93
C GLN A 249 -4.63 5.71 3.46
N ALA A 250 -5.79 5.16 3.82
CA ALA A 250 -5.92 3.78 4.28
C ALA A 250 -5.59 2.79 3.16
N ALA A 251 -6.17 3.00 1.96
CA ALA A 251 -5.88 2.18 0.78
C ALA A 251 -4.40 2.26 0.37
N GLY A 252 -3.77 3.44 0.51
CA GLY A 252 -2.34 3.60 0.28
C GLY A 252 -1.49 2.81 1.27
N ALA A 253 -1.79 2.88 2.56
CA ALA A 253 -1.09 2.12 3.60
C ALA A 253 -1.23 0.60 3.37
N GLU A 254 -2.43 0.12 3.05
CA GLU A 254 -2.68 -1.28 2.71
C GLU A 254 -1.88 -1.73 1.47
N SER A 255 -1.83 -0.90 0.44
CA SER A 255 -1.04 -1.16 -0.78
C SER A 255 0.45 -1.29 -0.47
N TRP A 256 1.02 -0.41 0.36
CA TRP A 256 2.41 -0.50 0.78
C TRP A 256 2.69 -1.78 1.58
N ALA A 257 1.82 -2.12 2.53
CA ALA A 257 1.95 -3.35 3.31
C ALA A 257 1.87 -4.60 2.42
N THR A 258 0.91 -4.65 1.51
CA THR A 258 0.73 -5.75 0.56
C THR A 258 1.96 -5.91 -0.34
N THR A 259 2.50 -4.81 -0.86
CA THR A 259 3.69 -4.83 -1.73
C THR A 259 4.92 -5.33 -0.95
N TYR A 260 5.12 -4.86 0.29
CA TYR A 260 6.20 -5.32 1.13
C TYR A 260 6.11 -6.82 1.44
N LEU A 261 4.94 -7.31 1.85
CA LEU A 261 4.71 -8.73 2.15
C LEU A 261 4.86 -9.60 0.90
N THR A 262 4.47 -9.09 -0.27
CA THR A 262 4.72 -9.77 -1.56
C THR A 262 6.22 -9.92 -1.80
N GLY A 263 7.01 -8.87 -1.63
CA GLY A 263 8.47 -8.95 -1.71
C GLY A 263 9.08 -9.92 -0.69
N ALA A 264 8.55 -9.88 0.54
CA ALA A 264 8.99 -10.78 1.61
C ALA A 264 8.67 -12.26 1.31
N SER A 265 7.58 -12.55 0.60
CA SER A 265 7.24 -13.93 0.20
C SER A 265 8.21 -14.54 -0.81
N TYR A 266 9.01 -13.71 -1.51
CA TYR A 266 10.06 -14.17 -2.42
C TYR A 266 11.39 -14.47 -1.72
N TRP A 267 11.49 -14.22 -0.42
CA TRP A 267 12.72 -14.39 0.34
C TRP A 267 13.19 -15.86 0.33
N ASP A 268 14.46 -16.08 0.01
CA ASP A 268 15.10 -17.39 -0.18
C ASP A 268 14.50 -18.27 -1.30
N VAL A 269 13.49 -17.81 -2.01
CA VAL A 269 12.80 -18.55 -3.09
C VAL A 269 13.05 -17.94 -4.45
N ASN A 270 12.91 -16.62 -4.57
CA ASN A 270 12.99 -15.90 -5.85
C ASN A 270 13.69 -14.55 -5.66
N TRP A 271 15.03 -14.55 -5.68
CA TRP A 271 15.80 -13.32 -5.51
C TRP A 271 15.56 -12.27 -6.60
N PRO A 272 15.41 -12.61 -7.90
CA PRO A 272 15.03 -11.64 -8.91
C PRO A 272 13.72 -10.91 -8.58
N GLY A 273 12.68 -11.63 -8.17
CA GLY A 273 11.40 -11.04 -7.76
C GLY A 273 11.55 -10.18 -6.49
N ALA A 274 12.34 -10.62 -5.52
CA ALA A 274 12.62 -9.81 -4.32
C ALA A 274 13.33 -8.49 -4.68
N VAL A 275 14.33 -8.54 -5.57
CA VAL A 275 15.04 -7.34 -6.04
C VAL A 275 14.09 -6.38 -6.75
N GLU A 276 13.21 -6.88 -7.61
CA GLU A 276 12.24 -6.06 -8.33
C GLU A 276 11.30 -5.34 -7.37
N ILE A 277 10.62 -6.08 -6.48
CA ILE A 277 9.63 -5.51 -5.57
C ILE A 277 10.28 -4.57 -4.55
N PHE A 278 11.35 -4.99 -3.88
CA PHE A 278 12.02 -4.13 -2.90
C PHE A 278 12.75 -2.96 -3.55
N GLY A 279 13.17 -3.07 -4.82
CA GLY A 279 13.71 -1.94 -5.57
C GLY A 279 12.66 -0.85 -5.84
N GLN A 280 11.44 -1.24 -6.21
CA GLN A 280 10.31 -0.30 -6.38
C GLN A 280 9.94 0.38 -5.05
N LEU A 281 9.86 -0.39 -3.97
CA LEU A 281 9.58 0.13 -2.64
C LEU A 281 10.68 1.05 -2.13
N TYR A 282 11.95 0.68 -2.31
CA TYR A 282 13.11 1.46 -1.87
C TYR A 282 13.12 2.87 -2.45
N ALA A 283 12.72 3.00 -3.70
CA ALA A 283 12.66 4.31 -4.37
C ALA A 283 11.67 5.30 -3.71
N GLN A 284 10.68 4.81 -2.98
CA GLN A 284 9.61 5.63 -2.39
C GLN A 284 9.58 5.57 -0.87
N MET A 285 9.84 4.39 -0.30
CA MET A 285 9.64 4.09 1.12
C MET A 285 10.85 3.30 1.70
N PRO A 286 12.07 3.89 1.71
CA PRO A 286 13.29 3.17 2.10
C PRO A 286 13.29 2.66 3.55
N TYR A 287 12.58 3.35 4.44
CA TYR A 287 12.53 3.03 5.88
C TYR A 287 11.28 2.25 6.30
N PHE A 288 10.40 1.92 5.35
CA PHE A 288 9.24 1.09 5.63
C PHE A 288 9.71 -0.32 6.05
N SER A 289 9.14 -0.88 7.12
CA SER A 289 9.62 -2.12 7.71
C SER A 289 8.46 -3.01 8.17
N ASP A 290 8.77 -4.29 8.39
CA ASP A 290 7.89 -5.23 9.10
C ASP A 290 8.19 -5.30 10.61
N SER A 291 7.49 -6.17 11.31
CA SER A 291 7.64 -6.38 12.76
C SER A 291 9.02 -6.90 13.18
N THR A 292 9.84 -7.39 12.24
CA THR A 292 11.24 -7.78 12.51
C THR A 292 12.17 -6.57 12.53
N GLY A 293 11.70 -5.41 12.12
CA GLY A 293 12.47 -4.19 11.95
C GLY A 293 13.32 -4.14 10.67
N MET A 294 13.21 -5.16 9.79
CA MET A 294 13.90 -5.12 8.50
C MET A 294 13.27 -4.07 7.60
N THR A 295 14.06 -3.04 7.26
CA THR A 295 13.60 -1.98 6.37
C THR A 295 13.58 -2.42 4.91
N THR A 296 12.81 -1.73 4.09
CA THR A 296 12.83 -1.91 2.63
C THR A 296 14.24 -1.76 2.06
N ALA A 297 15.01 -0.77 2.52
CA ALA A 297 16.40 -0.58 2.13
C ALA A 297 17.26 -1.80 2.45
N GLU A 298 17.11 -2.35 3.65
CA GLU A 298 17.86 -3.53 4.07
C GLU A 298 17.48 -4.77 3.28
N ARG A 299 16.19 -5.02 3.08
CA ARG A 299 15.72 -6.12 2.25
C ARG A 299 16.20 -6.00 0.80
N TYR A 300 16.13 -4.79 0.23
CA TYR A 300 16.64 -4.55 -1.13
C TYR A 300 18.15 -4.82 -1.22
N ARG A 301 18.92 -4.29 -0.28
CA ARG A 301 20.36 -4.50 -0.18
C ARG A 301 20.73 -5.97 -0.11
N ILE A 302 20.03 -6.74 0.74
CA ILE A 302 20.28 -8.18 0.90
C ILE A 302 19.87 -8.93 -0.37
N ALA A 303 18.70 -8.65 -0.92
CA ALA A 303 18.23 -9.29 -2.14
C ALA A 303 19.20 -9.11 -3.32
N LEU A 304 19.80 -7.92 -3.46
CA LEU A 304 20.80 -7.63 -4.48
C LEU A 304 22.03 -8.54 -4.35
N TYR A 305 22.69 -8.61 -3.18
CA TYR A 305 23.88 -9.45 -3.08
C TYR A 305 23.53 -10.94 -3.14
N ARG A 306 22.38 -11.38 -2.63
CA ARG A 306 21.92 -12.76 -2.78
C ARG A 306 21.66 -13.16 -4.22
N LEU A 307 21.12 -12.24 -5.03
CA LEU A 307 21.02 -12.42 -6.48
C LEU A 307 22.41 -12.48 -7.12
N GLY A 308 23.34 -11.64 -6.69
CA GLY A 308 24.75 -11.71 -7.10
C GLY A 308 25.39 -13.08 -6.79
N ASP A 309 25.12 -13.68 -5.62
CA ASP A 309 25.58 -15.02 -5.28
C ASP A 309 25.08 -16.08 -6.29
N GLN A 310 23.84 -15.96 -6.76
CA GLN A 310 23.28 -16.89 -7.77
C GLN A 310 24.02 -16.79 -9.10
N PHE A 311 24.39 -15.58 -9.55
CA PHE A 311 25.18 -15.39 -10.76
C PHE A 311 26.61 -15.88 -10.58
N ALA A 312 27.24 -15.64 -9.44
CA ALA A 312 28.57 -16.15 -9.12
C ALA A 312 28.62 -17.67 -9.11
N ALA A 313 27.58 -18.34 -8.59
CA ALA A 313 27.46 -19.79 -8.61
C ALA A 313 27.35 -20.37 -10.03
N GLN A 314 26.92 -19.58 -11.02
CA GLN A 314 26.88 -19.92 -12.44
C GLN A 314 28.19 -19.54 -13.18
N GLY A 315 29.16 -18.94 -12.47
CA GLY A 315 30.42 -18.45 -13.05
C GLY A 315 30.33 -17.08 -13.71
N ASP A 316 29.18 -16.41 -13.65
CA ASP A 316 29.00 -15.04 -14.16
C ASP A 316 29.41 -14.00 -13.10
N TYR A 317 30.73 -13.88 -12.92
CA TYR A 317 31.29 -12.98 -11.94
C TYR A 317 31.09 -11.50 -12.29
N CYS A 318 30.91 -11.16 -13.57
CA CYS A 318 30.69 -9.77 -13.98
C CYS A 318 29.30 -9.28 -13.56
N THR A 319 28.27 -10.08 -13.81
CA THR A 319 26.91 -9.80 -13.34
C THR A 319 26.85 -9.82 -11.80
N ALA A 320 27.51 -10.80 -11.15
CA ALA A 320 27.60 -10.88 -9.70
C ALA A 320 28.22 -9.60 -9.12
N SER A 321 29.37 -9.14 -9.63
CA SER A 321 30.03 -7.91 -9.22
C SER A 321 29.13 -6.68 -9.35
N SER A 322 28.34 -6.61 -10.43
CA SER A 322 27.36 -5.52 -10.63
C SER A 322 26.31 -5.48 -9.52
N TYR A 323 25.72 -6.63 -9.18
CA TYR A 323 24.70 -6.70 -8.11
C TYR A 323 25.29 -6.39 -6.73
N TYR A 324 26.52 -6.85 -6.44
CA TYR A 324 27.22 -6.51 -5.21
C TYR A 324 27.53 -5.00 -5.11
N SER A 325 27.92 -4.38 -6.21
CA SER A 325 28.14 -2.93 -6.27
C SER A 325 26.84 -2.15 -6.01
N GLN A 326 25.73 -2.58 -6.60
CA GLN A 326 24.40 -2.00 -6.33
C GLN A 326 24.01 -2.18 -4.85
N SER A 327 24.25 -3.35 -4.26
CA SER A 327 23.99 -3.61 -2.84
C SER A 327 24.77 -2.65 -1.94
N LEU A 328 26.05 -2.45 -2.22
CA LEU A 328 26.92 -1.53 -1.46
C LEU A 328 26.54 -0.06 -1.67
N ALA A 329 25.93 0.29 -2.79
CA ALA A 329 25.39 1.62 -3.04
C ALA A 329 24.14 1.94 -2.23
N VAL A 330 23.33 0.92 -1.90
CA VAL A 330 22.17 1.07 -0.99
C VAL A 330 22.63 1.30 0.45
N GLY A 331 23.67 0.61 0.88
CA GLY A 331 24.23 0.76 2.21
C GLY A 331 25.55 0.01 2.38
N VAL A 332 26.51 0.65 3.00
CA VAL A 332 27.84 0.07 3.25
C VAL A 332 27.70 -1.15 4.16
N ASN A 333 28.27 -2.27 3.73
CA ASN A 333 28.38 -3.50 4.54
C ASN A 333 29.78 -4.08 4.31
N LEU A 334 30.57 -4.08 5.36
CA LEU A 334 31.96 -4.56 5.31
C LEU A 334 32.05 -6.07 5.08
N ASP A 335 31.06 -6.84 5.52
CA ASP A 335 31.06 -8.31 5.39
C ASP A 335 31.01 -8.75 3.92
N ILE A 336 30.27 -8.02 3.07
CA ILE A 336 30.15 -8.35 1.65
C ILE A 336 31.17 -7.61 0.76
N GLN A 337 31.88 -6.63 1.30
CA GLN A 337 32.85 -5.83 0.53
C GLN A 337 34.03 -6.68 0.01
N VAL A 338 34.50 -7.62 0.81
CA VAL A 338 35.59 -8.55 0.42
C VAL A 338 35.12 -9.41 -0.76
N THR A 339 33.91 -9.96 -0.68
CA THR A 339 33.31 -10.78 -1.76
C THR A 339 33.07 -9.94 -3.03
N ALA A 340 32.59 -8.71 -2.88
CA ALA A 340 32.42 -7.78 -3.99
C ALA A 340 33.74 -7.54 -4.75
N THR A 341 34.84 -7.34 -4.00
CA THR A 341 36.17 -7.17 -4.58
C THR A 341 36.63 -8.44 -5.31
N ALA A 342 36.44 -9.61 -4.69
CA ALA A 342 36.81 -10.89 -5.29
C ALA A 342 36.06 -11.15 -6.62
N TYR A 343 34.75 -10.85 -6.66
CA TYR A 343 33.98 -10.97 -7.90
C TYR A 343 34.38 -9.96 -8.96
N ALA A 344 34.75 -8.74 -8.57
CA ALA A 344 35.26 -7.75 -9.50
C ALA A 344 36.61 -8.19 -10.11
N GLU A 345 37.51 -8.76 -9.32
CA GLU A 345 38.79 -9.31 -9.77
C GLU A 345 38.57 -10.52 -10.71
N ALA A 346 37.66 -11.44 -10.36
CA ALA A 346 37.32 -12.58 -11.20
C ALA A 346 36.70 -12.17 -12.53
N CYS A 347 35.89 -11.11 -12.54
CA CYS A 347 35.34 -10.53 -13.77
C CYS A 347 36.43 -9.91 -14.65
N ALA A 348 37.42 -9.22 -14.04
CA ALA A 348 38.52 -8.59 -14.77
C ALA A 348 39.52 -9.63 -15.34
N ASN A 349 39.65 -10.78 -14.66
CA ASN A 349 40.58 -11.84 -15.01
C ASN A 349 39.82 -13.17 -15.19
N PRO A 350 39.01 -13.33 -16.25
CA PRO A 350 38.29 -14.56 -16.45
C PRO A 350 39.30 -15.71 -16.63
N VAL A 351 39.18 -16.74 -15.80
CA VAL A 351 39.98 -17.96 -15.94
C VAL A 351 39.52 -18.61 -17.23
N THR A 352 40.29 -18.44 -18.30
CA THR A 352 40.11 -19.20 -19.53
C THR A 352 40.37 -20.64 -19.20
N THR A 353 39.30 -21.45 -19.08
CA THR A 353 39.47 -22.92 -19.06
C THR A 353 40.27 -23.29 -20.30
N PRO A 354 41.45 -23.97 -20.16
CA PRO A 354 42.21 -24.35 -21.36
C PRO A 354 41.27 -25.17 -22.25
N GLU A 355 41.14 -24.75 -23.49
CA GLU A 355 40.43 -25.54 -24.50
C GLU A 355 41.07 -26.93 -24.50
N PRO A 356 40.29 -28.04 -24.35
CA PRO A 356 40.87 -29.38 -24.37
C PRO A 356 41.62 -29.52 -25.67
N PRO A 357 42.83 -30.12 -25.66
CA PRO A 357 43.63 -30.25 -26.88
C PRO A 357 42.81 -30.93 -27.98
N PRO A 358 42.90 -30.48 -29.22
CA PRO A 358 42.03 -30.91 -30.32
C PRO A 358 42.10 -32.45 -30.65
N ASP A 359 43.02 -33.18 -30.02
CA ASP A 359 43.23 -34.60 -30.27
C ASP A 359 42.42 -35.55 -29.36
N GLN A 360 41.55 -35.02 -28.45
CA GLN A 360 40.64 -35.87 -27.65
C GLN A 360 39.20 -35.83 -28.18
N LEU A 361 39.01 -35.91 -29.48
CA LEU A 361 37.73 -36.32 -30.02
C LEU A 361 37.57 -37.82 -29.74
N THR A 362 36.93 -38.15 -28.63
CA THR A 362 36.42 -39.50 -28.37
C THR A 362 35.58 -39.88 -29.56
N PRO A 363 35.85 -41.06 -30.25
CA PRO A 363 35.04 -41.46 -31.37
C PRO A 363 33.58 -41.58 -30.91
N THR A 364 32.71 -40.88 -31.59
CA THR A 364 31.27 -40.95 -31.38
C THR A 364 30.85 -42.42 -31.41
N PRO A 365 30.24 -42.97 -30.35
CA PRO A 365 29.73 -44.33 -30.39
C PRO A 365 28.72 -44.44 -31.52
N PRO A 366 28.75 -45.57 -32.28
CA PRO A 366 27.82 -45.75 -33.41
C PRO A 366 26.37 -45.66 -32.88
N LEU A 367 25.56 -44.95 -33.63
CA LEU A 367 24.13 -44.83 -33.36
C LEU A 367 23.52 -46.22 -33.18
N PRO A 368 22.73 -46.54 -32.19
CA PRO A 368 22.03 -47.80 -32.07
C PRO A 368 21.09 -47.91 -33.30
N THR A 369 21.29 -48.99 -34.06
CA THR A 369 20.42 -49.34 -35.19
C THR A 369 19.09 -49.76 -34.60
N ASP A 370 18.05 -48.96 -34.83
CA ASP A 370 16.66 -49.30 -34.49
C ASP A 370 16.27 -50.62 -35.16
N THR A 371 16.26 -51.69 -34.39
CA THR A 371 15.63 -52.95 -34.80
C THR A 371 14.13 -52.77 -34.54
N LEU A 372 13.37 -52.61 -35.60
CA LEU A 372 11.92 -52.59 -35.56
C LEU A 372 11.39 -53.85 -34.87
N PRO A 373 10.50 -53.75 -33.86
CA PRO A 373 9.84 -54.92 -33.31
C PRO A 373 8.92 -55.57 -34.35
N ALA A 374 9.02 -56.89 -34.45
CA ALA A 374 8.16 -57.69 -35.33
C ALA A 374 6.70 -57.54 -34.94
N THR A 375 5.87 -57.28 -35.95
CA THR A 375 4.40 -57.22 -35.82
C THR A 375 3.88 -58.58 -35.42
N GLU A 376 3.34 -58.74 -34.21
CA GLU A 376 2.57 -59.92 -33.81
C GLU A 376 1.17 -59.85 -34.42
N GLU A 377 0.87 -60.90 -35.15
CA GLU A 377 -0.42 -61.17 -35.79
C GLU A 377 -1.49 -61.54 -34.73
N PRO A 378 -2.71 -61.04 -34.80
CA PRO A 378 -3.73 -61.35 -33.79
C PRO A 378 -4.28 -62.74 -33.98
N THR A 379 -4.05 -63.65 -33.05
CA THR A 379 -4.65 -64.99 -32.97
C THR A 379 -6.15 -64.84 -32.59
N ALA A 380 -7.02 -65.28 -33.52
CA ALA A 380 -8.42 -65.49 -33.30
C ALA A 380 -8.65 -66.70 -32.36
N THR A 381 -9.46 -66.50 -31.33
CA THR A 381 -9.93 -67.55 -30.42
C THR A 381 -11.44 -67.86 -30.67
N PRO A 382 -11.89 -69.11 -30.57
CA PRO A 382 -13.18 -69.59 -31.02
C PRO A 382 -14.35 -69.16 -30.08
#